data_0549d25711190898f9a24428fa08e320
#
_entry.id   0549d25711190898f9a24428fa08e320
#
_cell.length_a   1.000
_cell.length_b   1.000
_cell.length_c   1.000
_cell.angle_alpha   90.00
_cell.angle_beta   90.00
_cell.angle_gamma   90.00
#
_symmetry.space_group_name_H-M   'P 1'
#
loop_
_entity.id
_entity.type
_entity.pdbx_description
1 polymer ?
#
loop_
_entity_poly.entity_id
_entity_poly.type
_entity_poly.pdbx_seq_one_letter_code
_entity_poly.pdbx_strand_id
1 'polypeptide(L)'
;MTFDDADLGAVRLTLELATVVTLLLLAVGTPVAWWLARTRSRLRHAVGAVVALPLVLPPTVIGFYLLLVLGPNGPVGKLTEALGIGLLPFSFGGLVLASVCYSLPFVVQPLQNAFEAIGTRPLEVAATLRASPWDTFWSVAVPLARPGFLSGAVLGFAHTVGEFGVVLMIGGNIPDKTRVVSVQIYDHVEALEYAQAHWLAGGMLAFSFIVLLALYTLYPQAMKGRR
;
A
#
# COMPACT_ATOMS: atom_id res chain seq x y z
N MET A 1 15.97 -11.73 -28.28
CA MET A 1 15.47 -11.58 -26.93
C MET A 1 14.44 -10.46 -26.95
N THR A 2 13.19 -10.78 -27.01
CA THR A 2 12.09 -9.81 -27.08
C THR A 2 11.28 -9.98 -25.80
N PHE A 3 11.09 -8.89 -25.04
CA PHE A 3 10.01 -8.88 -24.06
C PHE A 3 8.73 -9.24 -24.81
N ASP A 4 8.03 -10.22 -24.33
CA ASP A 4 6.73 -10.59 -24.87
C ASP A 4 5.72 -9.49 -24.51
N ASP A 5 4.71 -9.32 -25.33
CA ASP A 5 3.62 -8.35 -25.06
C ASP A 5 2.96 -8.63 -23.70
N ALA A 6 2.93 -9.89 -23.25
CA ALA A 6 2.44 -10.28 -21.94
C ALA A 6 3.30 -9.74 -20.78
N ASP A 7 4.63 -9.71 -20.94
CA ASP A 7 5.56 -9.16 -19.94
C ASP A 7 5.36 -7.65 -19.80
N LEU A 8 5.23 -6.95 -20.92
CA LEU A 8 4.95 -5.51 -20.91
C LEU A 8 3.57 -5.20 -20.32
N GLY A 9 2.57 -6.02 -20.61
CA GLY A 9 1.25 -5.95 -20.01
C GLY A 9 1.30 -6.09 -18.49
N ALA A 10 2.05 -7.07 -17.98
CA ALA A 10 2.25 -7.30 -16.56
C ALA A 10 2.98 -6.13 -15.87
N VAL A 11 4.02 -5.55 -16.50
CA VAL A 11 4.73 -4.37 -15.97
C VAL A 11 3.79 -3.17 -15.88
N ARG A 12 3.04 -2.89 -16.96
CA ARG A 12 2.08 -1.79 -16.98
C ARG A 12 1.01 -1.95 -15.88
N LEU A 13 0.42 -3.13 -15.78
CA LEU A 13 -0.62 -3.42 -14.79
C LEU A 13 -0.08 -3.25 -13.35
N THR A 14 1.16 -3.70 -13.10
CA THR A 14 1.80 -3.55 -11.80
C THR A 14 2.00 -2.09 -11.43
N LEU A 15 2.49 -1.26 -12.36
CA LEU A 15 2.69 0.17 -12.12
C LEU A 15 1.37 0.92 -11.92
N GLU A 16 0.36 0.56 -12.70
CA GLU A 16 -1.00 1.11 -12.56
C GLU A 16 -1.60 0.74 -11.19
N LEU A 17 -1.53 -0.54 -10.82
CA LEU A 17 -1.99 -1.02 -9.52
C LEU A 17 -1.27 -0.31 -8.38
N ALA A 18 0.07 -0.28 -8.40
CA ALA A 18 0.87 0.35 -7.35
C ALA A 18 0.58 1.84 -7.21
N THR A 19 0.36 2.55 -8.33
CA THR A 19 0.02 3.97 -8.32
C THR A 19 -1.35 4.20 -7.69
N VAL A 20 -2.38 3.50 -8.15
CA VAL A 20 -3.76 3.62 -7.62
C VAL A 20 -3.80 3.26 -6.14
N VAL A 21 -3.18 2.14 -5.76
CA VAL A 21 -3.12 1.68 -4.37
C VAL A 21 -2.40 2.70 -3.48
N THR A 22 -1.27 3.25 -3.92
CA THR A 22 -0.52 4.26 -3.15
C THR A 22 -1.35 5.52 -2.90
N LEU A 23 -2.06 6.01 -3.92
CA LEU A 23 -2.93 7.18 -3.76
C LEU A 23 -4.08 6.91 -2.77
N LEU A 24 -4.71 5.75 -2.87
CA LEU A 24 -5.76 5.33 -1.94
C LEU A 24 -5.22 5.13 -0.51
N LEU A 25 -4.03 4.52 -0.38
CA LEU A 25 -3.38 4.35 0.92
C LEU A 25 -3.05 5.69 1.57
N LEU A 26 -2.58 6.68 0.82
CA LEU A 26 -2.35 8.02 1.34
C LEU A 26 -3.66 8.68 1.75
N ALA A 27 -4.72 8.54 0.95
CA ALA A 27 -6.03 9.13 1.24
C ALA A 27 -6.67 8.51 2.51
N VAL A 28 -6.66 7.16 2.62
CA VAL A 28 -7.27 6.43 3.75
C VAL A 28 -6.32 6.36 4.94
N GLY A 29 -5.04 6.14 4.70
CA GLY A 29 -4.01 5.99 5.74
C GLY A 29 -3.74 7.29 6.50
N THR A 30 -3.85 8.46 5.85
CA THR A 30 -3.62 9.75 6.50
C THR A 30 -4.57 10.01 7.68
N PRO A 31 -5.91 9.93 7.54
CA PRO A 31 -6.80 10.12 8.66
C PRO A 31 -6.62 9.04 9.75
N VAL A 32 -6.33 7.79 9.37
CA VAL A 32 -6.06 6.72 10.33
C VAL A 32 -4.78 7.02 11.11
N ALA A 33 -3.69 7.38 10.44
CA ALA A 33 -2.41 7.71 11.06
C ALA A 33 -2.53 8.95 11.96
N TRP A 34 -3.25 9.99 11.52
CA TRP A 34 -3.51 11.18 12.31
C TRP A 34 -4.29 10.86 13.57
N TRP A 35 -5.35 10.06 13.45
CA TRP A 35 -6.14 9.63 14.61
C TRP A 35 -5.30 8.80 15.58
N LEU A 36 -4.53 7.82 15.09
CA LEU A 36 -3.64 7.00 15.92
C LEU A 36 -2.58 7.86 16.64
N ALA A 37 -2.03 8.87 15.99
CA ALA A 37 -1.02 9.76 16.58
C ALA A 37 -1.58 10.68 17.68
N ARG A 38 -2.89 11.02 17.64
CA ARG A 38 -3.48 12.05 18.51
C ARG A 38 -4.46 11.54 19.55
N THR A 39 -5.06 10.38 19.30
CA THR A 39 -6.08 9.84 20.20
C THR A 39 -5.49 9.37 21.53
N ARG A 40 -6.23 9.62 22.61
CA ARG A 40 -5.98 9.06 23.95
C ARG A 40 -6.89 7.87 24.27
N SER A 41 -7.73 7.46 23.33
CA SER A 41 -8.66 6.34 23.51
C SER A 41 -7.91 5.02 23.64
N ARG A 42 -8.43 4.09 24.45
CA ARG A 42 -7.94 2.71 24.54
C ARG A 42 -8.09 1.94 23.23
N LEU A 43 -8.99 2.37 22.35
CA LEU A 43 -9.16 1.81 21.00
C LEU A 43 -7.91 1.99 20.12
N ARG A 44 -7.02 2.94 20.45
CA ARG A 44 -5.74 3.13 19.75
C ARG A 44 -4.97 1.82 19.60
N HIS A 45 -4.87 1.03 20.67
CA HIS A 45 -4.12 -0.22 20.63
C HIS A 45 -4.78 -1.28 19.73
N ALA A 46 -6.11 -1.38 19.79
CA ALA A 46 -6.86 -2.32 18.94
C ALA A 46 -6.77 -1.94 17.44
N VAL A 47 -7.00 -0.66 17.13
CA VAL A 47 -6.88 -0.17 15.73
C VAL A 47 -5.44 -0.30 15.24
N GLY A 48 -4.43 0.05 16.05
CA GLY A 48 -3.03 -0.13 15.72
C GLY A 48 -2.67 -1.59 15.44
N ALA A 49 -3.19 -2.52 16.25
CA ALA A 49 -3.01 -3.96 16.04
C ALA A 49 -3.65 -4.41 14.71
N VAL A 50 -4.88 -3.97 14.41
CA VAL A 50 -5.55 -4.29 13.13
C VAL A 50 -4.76 -3.75 11.94
N VAL A 51 -4.28 -2.51 12.01
CA VAL A 51 -3.43 -1.92 10.95
C VAL A 51 -2.14 -2.72 10.77
N ALA A 52 -1.56 -3.25 11.86
CA ALA A 52 -0.31 -3.99 11.82
C ALA A 52 -0.47 -5.48 11.45
N LEU A 53 -1.69 -6.04 11.46
CA LEU A 53 -1.94 -7.47 11.15
C LEU A 53 -1.26 -7.95 9.86
N PRO A 54 -1.27 -7.18 8.75
CA PRO A 54 -0.64 -7.59 7.51
C PRO A 54 0.88 -7.84 7.60
N LEU A 55 1.56 -7.25 8.58
CA LEU A 55 3.00 -7.46 8.78
C LEU A 55 3.34 -8.83 9.35
N VAL A 56 2.39 -9.48 10.00
CA VAL A 56 2.59 -10.73 10.73
C VAL A 56 1.91 -11.90 10.02
N LEU A 57 0.75 -11.65 9.42
CA LEU A 57 -0.01 -12.70 8.75
C LEU A 57 0.60 -13.07 7.39
N PRO A 58 0.66 -14.37 7.05
CA PRO A 58 1.01 -14.78 5.69
C PRO A 58 0.07 -14.14 4.66
N PRO A 59 0.61 -13.68 3.51
CA PRO A 59 -0.20 -13.07 2.45
C PRO A 59 -1.38 -13.92 2.01
N THR A 60 -1.18 -15.24 1.95
CA THR A 60 -2.22 -16.22 1.58
C THR A 60 -3.37 -16.26 2.56
N VAL A 61 -3.12 -16.05 3.86
CA VAL A 61 -4.19 -16.01 4.88
C VAL A 61 -5.06 -14.78 4.67
N ILE A 62 -4.46 -13.62 4.47
CA ILE A 62 -5.21 -12.38 4.19
C ILE A 62 -5.98 -12.52 2.89
N GLY A 63 -5.33 -13.00 1.82
CA GLY A 63 -5.96 -13.23 0.52
C GLY A 63 -7.17 -14.17 0.62
N PHE A 64 -7.04 -15.26 1.38
CA PHE A 64 -8.15 -16.20 1.61
C PHE A 64 -9.34 -15.54 2.29
N TYR A 65 -9.14 -14.82 3.39
CA TYR A 65 -10.23 -14.14 4.08
C TYR A 65 -10.85 -13.02 3.24
N LEU A 66 -10.04 -12.29 2.48
CA LEU A 66 -10.56 -11.31 1.53
C LEU A 66 -11.40 -11.97 0.44
N LEU A 67 -10.97 -13.12 -0.08
CA LEU A 67 -11.73 -13.87 -1.07
C LEU A 67 -13.11 -14.29 -0.52
N LEU A 68 -13.19 -14.71 0.75
CA LEU A 68 -14.47 -15.03 1.40
C LEU A 68 -15.35 -13.79 1.57
N VAL A 69 -14.77 -12.66 2.00
CA VAL A 69 -15.52 -11.42 2.24
C VAL A 69 -16.02 -10.77 0.94
N LEU A 70 -15.20 -10.81 -0.12
CA LEU A 70 -15.48 -10.20 -1.42
C LEU A 70 -16.27 -11.15 -2.36
N GLY A 71 -16.28 -12.45 -2.06
CA GLY A 71 -16.93 -13.46 -2.88
C GLY A 71 -18.48 -13.38 -2.82
N PRO A 72 -19.20 -14.15 -3.65
CA PRO A 72 -20.63 -14.03 -3.83
C PRO A 72 -21.44 -14.27 -2.55
N ASN A 73 -20.92 -15.09 -1.65
CA ASN A 73 -21.56 -15.39 -0.37
C ASN A 73 -21.10 -14.44 0.77
N GLY A 74 -20.08 -13.61 0.52
CA GLY A 74 -19.53 -12.68 1.48
C GLY A 74 -20.33 -11.38 1.62
N PRO A 75 -20.15 -10.65 2.73
CA PRO A 75 -20.92 -9.44 2.97
C PRO A 75 -20.65 -8.35 1.94
N VAL A 76 -19.38 -8.17 1.51
CA VAL A 76 -19.02 -7.17 0.51
C VAL A 76 -19.44 -7.61 -0.89
N GLY A 77 -19.28 -8.89 -1.24
CA GLY A 77 -19.72 -9.41 -2.53
C GLY A 77 -21.23 -9.21 -2.74
N LYS A 78 -22.06 -9.55 -1.75
CA LYS A 78 -23.50 -9.29 -1.78
C LYS A 78 -23.83 -7.81 -1.95
N LEU A 79 -23.09 -6.93 -1.28
CA LEU A 79 -23.29 -5.50 -1.38
C LEU A 79 -22.94 -4.99 -2.79
N THR A 80 -21.79 -5.39 -3.34
CA THR A 80 -21.35 -4.97 -4.68
C THR A 80 -22.27 -5.51 -5.79
N GLU A 81 -22.80 -6.72 -5.64
CA GLU A 81 -23.82 -7.26 -6.54
C GLU A 81 -25.14 -6.47 -6.44
N ALA A 82 -25.62 -6.16 -5.23
CA ALA A 82 -26.82 -5.38 -5.02
C ALA A 82 -26.71 -3.94 -5.59
N LEU A 83 -25.49 -3.37 -5.61
CA LEU A 83 -25.20 -2.06 -6.20
C LEU A 83 -24.96 -2.12 -7.72
N GLY A 84 -25.02 -3.30 -8.35
CA GLY A 84 -24.76 -3.48 -9.78
C GLY A 84 -23.28 -3.34 -10.19
N ILE A 85 -22.35 -3.31 -9.24
CA ILE A 85 -20.90 -3.23 -9.50
C ILE A 85 -20.34 -4.58 -9.95
N GLY A 86 -21.00 -5.69 -9.56
CA GLY A 86 -20.54 -7.05 -9.77
C GLY A 86 -19.54 -7.51 -8.70
N LEU A 87 -18.99 -8.73 -8.89
CA LEU A 87 -18.02 -9.32 -7.98
C LEU A 87 -16.64 -8.72 -8.16
N LEU A 88 -15.97 -8.43 -7.05
CA LEU A 88 -14.60 -7.86 -7.02
C LEU A 88 -13.50 -8.91 -7.25
N PRO A 89 -13.57 -10.16 -6.72
CA PRO A 89 -12.58 -11.17 -7.02
C PRO A 89 -12.35 -11.32 -8.52
N PHE A 90 -11.10 -11.60 -8.90
CA PHE A 90 -10.67 -11.75 -10.30
C PHE A 90 -10.86 -10.51 -11.17
N SER A 91 -10.85 -9.33 -10.54
CA SER A 91 -10.90 -8.03 -11.21
C SER A 91 -9.81 -7.09 -10.71
N PHE A 92 -9.51 -6.05 -11.48
CA PHE A 92 -8.58 -4.99 -11.06
C PHE A 92 -9.04 -4.29 -9.76
N GLY A 93 -10.33 -4.04 -9.61
CA GLY A 93 -10.90 -3.49 -8.38
C GLY A 93 -10.67 -4.38 -7.15
N GLY A 94 -10.75 -5.69 -7.32
CA GLY A 94 -10.42 -6.66 -6.28
C GLY A 94 -8.94 -6.62 -5.90
N LEU A 95 -8.04 -6.52 -6.89
CA LEU A 95 -6.60 -6.33 -6.64
C LEU A 95 -6.34 -5.06 -5.84
N VAL A 96 -6.93 -3.93 -6.26
CA VAL A 96 -6.77 -2.65 -5.56
C VAL A 96 -7.20 -2.76 -4.11
N LEU A 97 -8.38 -3.32 -3.84
CA LEU A 97 -8.88 -3.44 -2.47
C LEU A 97 -7.98 -4.35 -1.61
N ALA A 98 -7.55 -5.47 -2.17
CA ALA A 98 -6.69 -6.43 -1.48
C ALA A 98 -5.32 -5.82 -1.17
N SER A 99 -4.71 -5.15 -2.15
CA SER A 99 -3.42 -4.48 -1.98
C SER A 99 -3.50 -3.31 -1.01
N VAL A 100 -4.60 -2.54 -1.00
CA VAL A 100 -4.83 -1.50 0.04
C VAL A 100 -4.87 -2.12 1.43
N CYS A 101 -5.61 -3.22 1.63
CA CYS A 101 -5.66 -3.89 2.94
C CYS A 101 -4.29 -4.42 3.37
N TYR A 102 -3.53 -5.01 2.45
CA TYR A 102 -2.26 -5.66 2.75
C TYR A 102 -1.12 -4.65 2.92
N SER A 103 -1.10 -3.58 2.11
CA SER A 103 -0.05 -2.56 2.14
C SER A 103 -0.31 -1.43 3.16
N LEU A 104 -1.46 -1.44 3.86
CA LEU A 104 -1.88 -0.39 4.79
C LEU A 104 -0.82 -0.01 5.84
N PRO A 105 -0.15 -0.95 6.54
CA PRO A 105 0.83 -0.62 7.55
C PRO A 105 2.05 0.14 7.00
N PHE A 106 2.42 -0.10 5.75
CA PHE A 106 3.59 0.53 5.11
C PHE A 106 3.39 2.04 4.86
N VAL A 107 2.15 2.50 4.89
CA VAL A 107 1.80 3.93 4.78
C VAL A 107 1.40 4.50 6.14
N VAL A 108 0.57 3.80 6.90
CA VAL A 108 0.07 4.31 8.17
C VAL A 108 1.17 4.50 9.20
N GLN A 109 2.11 3.55 9.33
CA GLN A 109 3.17 3.64 10.36
C GLN A 109 4.13 4.82 10.12
N PRO A 110 4.70 5.04 8.92
CA PRO A 110 5.53 6.23 8.68
C PRO A 110 4.78 7.55 8.91
N LEU A 111 3.52 7.62 8.49
CA LEU A 111 2.68 8.80 8.72
C LEU A 111 2.39 9.03 10.20
N GLN A 112 2.04 7.98 10.94
CA GLN A 112 1.81 8.04 12.38
C GLN A 112 3.05 8.54 13.11
N ASN A 113 4.22 7.96 12.82
CA ASN A 113 5.49 8.36 13.41
C ASN A 113 5.82 9.84 13.11
N ALA A 114 5.57 10.28 11.88
CA ALA A 114 5.77 11.68 11.50
C ALA A 114 4.83 12.63 12.25
N PHE A 115 3.54 12.28 12.37
CA PHE A 115 2.57 13.07 13.13
C PHE A 115 2.87 13.08 14.64
N GLU A 116 3.35 11.99 15.21
CA GLU A 116 3.78 11.94 16.61
C GLU A 116 5.02 12.82 16.85
N ALA A 117 5.96 12.84 15.91
CA ALA A 117 7.20 13.63 16.00
C ALA A 117 6.96 15.14 16.00
N ILE A 118 5.83 15.63 15.48
CA ILE A 118 5.43 17.06 15.52
C ILE A 118 5.28 17.54 16.98
N GLY A 119 4.82 16.65 17.87
CA GLY A 119 4.50 17.01 19.25
C GLY A 119 3.26 17.90 19.37
N THR A 120 3.08 18.55 20.52
CA THR A 120 1.89 19.39 20.78
C THR A 120 2.15 20.87 20.49
N ARG A 121 3.39 21.35 20.72
CA ARG A 121 3.74 22.78 20.64
C ARG A 121 3.33 23.49 19.34
N PRO A 122 3.64 23.00 18.14
CA PRO A 122 3.23 23.67 16.90
C PRO A 122 1.72 23.80 16.77
N LEU A 123 0.96 22.81 17.27
CA LEU A 123 -0.50 22.80 17.22
C LEU A 123 -1.10 23.76 18.25
N GLU A 124 -0.51 23.88 19.44
CA GLU A 124 -0.89 24.83 20.47
C GLU A 124 -0.66 26.27 20.00
N VAL A 125 0.46 26.54 19.33
CA VAL A 125 0.74 27.84 18.70
C VAL A 125 -0.32 28.17 17.65
N ALA A 126 -0.68 27.24 16.77
CA ALA A 126 -1.77 27.45 15.80
C ALA A 126 -3.10 27.77 16.49
N ALA A 127 -3.41 27.08 17.60
CA ALA A 127 -4.61 27.34 18.39
C ALA A 127 -4.63 28.75 19.02
N THR A 128 -3.47 29.26 19.49
CA THR A 128 -3.37 30.64 20.00
C THR A 128 -3.65 31.69 18.91
N LEU A 129 -3.36 31.36 17.66
CA LEU A 129 -3.67 32.15 16.48
C LEU A 129 -5.10 31.96 15.95
N ARG A 130 -5.97 31.27 16.72
CA ARG A 130 -7.36 30.94 16.38
C ARG A 130 -7.51 30.10 15.09
N ALA A 131 -6.49 29.36 14.70
CA ALA A 131 -6.60 28.41 13.57
C ALA A 131 -7.61 27.31 13.90
N SER A 132 -8.48 26.99 12.93
CA SER A 132 -9.42 25.87 13.07
C SER A 132 -8.67 24.53 13.08
N PRO A 133 -9.26 23.45 13.61
CA PRO A 133 -8.62 22.10 13.55
C PRO A 133 -8.28 21.68 12.12
N TRP A 134 -9.12 22.03 11.15
CA TRP A 134 -8.89 21.73 9.74
C TRP A 134 -7.74 22.53 9.16
N ASP A 135 -7.68 23.84 9.47
CA ASP A 135 -6.57 24.70 9.06
C ASP A 135 -5.25 24.26 9.73
N THR A 136 -5.26 23.96 11.02
CA THR A 136 -4.10 23.40 11.74
C THR A 136 -3.60 22.11 11.09
N PHE A 137 -4.51 21.23 10.65
CA PHE A 137 -4.12 19.99 9.98
C PHE A 137 -3.40 20.28 8.66
N TRP A 138 -4.00 21.09 7.76
CA TRP A 138 -3.44 21.31 6.42
C TRP A 138 -2.27 22.29 6.40
N SER A 139 -2.31 23.35 7.23
CA SER A 139 -1.29 24.41 7.20
C SER A 139 -0.11 24.12 8.13
N VAL A 140 -0.26 23.25 9.14
CA VAL A 140 0.80 22.95 10.11
C VAL A 140 1.19 21.47 10.10
N ALA A 141 0.21 20.57 10.35
CA ALA A 141 0.53 19.15 10.54
C ALA A 141 1.03 18.48 9.25
N VAL A 142 0.33 18.65 8.13
CA VAL A 142 0.71 18.04 6.84
C VAL A 142 2.07 18.55 6.36
N PRO A 143 2.38 19.87 6.35
CA PRO A 143 3.71 20.35 5.96
C PRO A 143 4.84 19.82 6.84
N LEU A 144 4.63 19.72 8.16
CA LEU A 144 5.64 19.19 9.08
C LEU A 144 5.81 17.66 8.96
N ALA A 145 4.75 16.95 8.55
CA ALA A 145 4.77 15.50 8.33
C ALA A 145 5.24 15.10 6.91
N ARG A 146 5.64 16.03 6.04
CA ARG A 146 6.07 15.72 4.65
C ARG A 146 7.04 14.54 4.54
N PRO A 147 8.05 14.38 5.43
CA PRO A 147 8.94 13.22 5.37
C PRO A 147 8.20 11.89 5.55
N GLY A 148 7.18 11.85 6.41
CA GLY A 148 6.33 10.68 6.60
C GLY A 148 5.47 10.35 5.39
N PHE A 149 4.91 11.37 4.72
CA PHE A 149 4.16 11.20 3.47
C PHE A 149 5.04 10.62 2.37
N LEU A 150 6.26 11.14 2.21
CA LEU A 150 7.19 10.61 1.20
C LEU A 150 7.58 9.16 1.52
N SER A 151 7.96 8.88 2.77
CA SER A 151 8.33 7.52 3.19
C SER A 151 7.17 6.56 3.02
N GLY A 152 5.96 6.95 3.43
CA GLY A 152 4.75 6.14 3.26
C GLY A 152 4.43 5.89 1.79
N ALA A 153 4.50 6.91 0.94
CA ALA A 153 4.26 6.76 -0.50
C ALA A 153 5.25 5.79 -1.14
N VAL A 154 6.56 5.97 -0.87
CA VAL A 154 7.60 5.13 -1.45
C VAL A 154 7.50 3.69 -0.95
N LEU A 155 7.31 3.48 0.37
CA LEU A 155 7.19 2.15 0.94
C LEU A 155 5.90 1.44 0.50
N GLY A 156 4.77 2.14 0.47
CA GLY A 156 3.50 1.58 -0.02
C GLY A 156 3.57 1.20 -1.49
N PHE A 157 4.14 2.06 -2.33
CA PHE A 157 4.34 1.80 -3.75
C PHE A 157 5.26 0.58 -3.96
N ALA A 158 6.45 0.59 -3.34
CA ALA A 158 7.42 -0.50 -3.50
C ALA A 158 6.88 -1.83 -2.98
N HIS A 159 6.14 -1.82 -1.86
CA HIS A 159 5.50 -3.02 -1.34
C HIS A 159 4.47 -3.58 -2.33
N THR A 160 3.60 -2.73 -2.88
CA THR A 160 2.58 -3.15 -3.85
C THR A 160 3.19 -3.68 -5.14
N VAL A 161 4.29 -3.07 -5.62
CA VAL A 161 5.03 -3.60 -6.80
C VAL A 161 5.56 -5.00 -6.57
N GLY A 162 6.04 -5.31 -5.36
CA GLY A 162 6.60 -6.62 -4.99
C GLY A 162 5.56 -7.63 -4.50
N GLU A 163 4.29 -7.28 -4.43
CA GLU A 163 3.24 -8.13 -3.87
C GLU A 163 2.92 -9.33 -4.77
N PHE A 164 2.86 -10.53 -4.18
CA PHE A 164 2.58 -11.77 -4.90
C PHE A 164 1.39 -12.54 -4.31
N GLY A 165 1.47 -12.95 -3.05
CA GLY A 165 0.56 -13.93 -2.46
C GLY A 165 -0.89 -13.48 -2.38
N VAL A 166 -1.15 -12.24 -1.94
CA VAL A 166 -2.51 -11.68 -1.87
C VAL A 166 -3.06 -11.44 -3.27
N VAL A 167 -2.23 -10.90 -4.17
CA VAL A 167 -2.60 -10.63 -5.57
C VAL A 167 -2.99 -11.91 -6.30
N LEU A 168 -2.20 -12.98 -6.13
CA LEU A 168 -2.51 -14.28 -6.73
C LEU A 168 -3.84 -14.85 -6.20
N MET A 169 -4.08 -14.75 -4.90
CA MET A 169 -5.32 -15.27 -4.27
C MET A 169 -6.57 -14.52 -4.75
N ILE A 170 -6.52 -13.20 -4.86
CA ILE A 170 -7.68 -12.37 -5.22
C ILE A 170 -7.83 -12.19 -6.73
N GLY A 171 -6.71 -12.07 -7.42
CA GLY A 171 -6.68 -11.80 -8.86
C GLY A 171 -6.66 -13.06 -9.72
N GLY A 172 -6.19 -14.18 -9.18
CA GLY A 172 -5.82 -15.32 -9.98
C GLY A 172 -4.65 -14.96 -10.90
N ASN A 173 -4.64 -15.51 -12.10
CA ASN A 173 -3.59 -15.31 -13.08
C ASN A 173 -4.22 -15.03 -14.46
N ILE A 174 -4.97 -13.93 -14.58
CA ILE A 174 -5.67 -13.58 -15.82
C ILE A 174 -4.82 -12.57 -16.62
N PRO A 175 -4.32 -12.97 -17.81
CA PRO A 175 -3.55 -12.07 -18.67
C PRO A 175 -4.30 -10.74 -18.91
N ASP A 176 -3.57 -9.64 -18.97
CA ASP A 176 -4.05 -8.28 -19.25
C ASP A 176 -5.11 -7.74 -18.27
N LYS A 177 -5.47 -8.51 -17.24
CA LYS A 177 -6.52 -8.12 -16.28
C LYS A 177 -6.06 -8.11 -14.84
N THR A 178 -5.34 -9.15 -14.41
CA THR A 178 -4.92 -9.31 -13.00
C THR A 178 -3.49 -9.85 -12.86
N ARG A 179 -2.84 -10.22 -13.95
CA ARG A 179 -1.48 -10.75 -13.95
C ARG A 179 -0.48 -9.62 -13.76
N VAL A 180 0.09 -9.48 -12.57
CA VAL A 180 1.17 -8.54 -12.25
C VAL A 180 2.55 -9.18 -12.47
N VAL A 181 3.62 -8.37 -12.44
CA VAL A 181 5.00 -8.84 -12.70
C VAL A 181 5.42 -9.98 -11.78
N SER A 182 5.07 -9.93 -10.49
CA SER A 182 5.42 -11.01 -9.55
C SER A 182 4.78 -12.36 -9.91
N VAL A 183 3.54 -12.32 -10.43
CA VAL A 183 2.83 -13.51 -10.93
C VAL A 183 3.44 -13.97 -12.27
N GLN A 184 3.78 -13.04 -13.17
CA GLN A 184 4.42 -13.35 -14.45
C GLN A 184 5.80 -14.01 -14.25
N ILE A 185 6.61 -13.53 -13.29
CA ILE A 185 7.88 -14.17 -12.93
C ILE A 185 7.63 -15.61 -12.46
N TYR A 186 6.63 -15.82 -11.62
CA TYR A 186 6.27 -17.15 -11.14
C TYR A 186 5.86 -18.08 -12.29
N ASP A 187 5.04 -17.61 -13.23
CA ASP A 187 4.62 -18.37 -14.41
C ASP A 187 5.83 -18.81 -15.28
N HIS A 188 6.77 -17.89 -15.55
CA HIS A 188 7.99 -18.24 -16.29
C HIS A 188 8.84 -19.30 -15.56
N VAL A 189 8.89 -19.22 -14.22
CA VAL A 189 9.61 -20.24 -13.42
C VAL A 189 8.91 -21.60 -13.52
N GLU A 190 7.58 -21.65 -13.43
CA GLU A 190 6.81 -22.90 -13.58
C GLU A 190 6.93 -23.48 -15.01
N ALA A 191 6.98 -22.61 -16.01
CA ALA A 191 7.20 -23.00 -17.41
C ALA A 191 8.66 -23.38 -17.72
N LEU A 192 9.59 -23.31 -16.76
CA LEU A 192 11.03 -23.53 -16.92
C LEU A 192 11.70 -22.50 -17.86
N GLU A 193 11.08 -21.36 -18.07
CA GLU A 193 11.55 -20.25 -18.90
C GLU A 193 12.44 -19.28 -18.08
N TYR A 194 13.52 -19.82 -17.52
CA TYR A 194 14.38 -19.09 -16.59
C TYR A 194 15.03 -17.82 -17.16
N ALA A 195 15.22 -17.76 -18.47
CA ALA A 195 15.78 -16.56 -19.11
C ALA A 195 14.82 -15.38 -19.01
N GLN A 196 13.53 -15.58 -19.25
CA GLN A 196 12.46 -14.58 -19.14
C GLN A 196 12.27 -14.17 -17.67
N ALA A 197 12.15 -15.16 -16.79
CA ALA A 197 12.07 -14.93 -15.35
C ALA A 197 13.24 -14.06 -14.83
N HIS A 198 14.47 -14.34 -15.30
CA HIS A 198 15.67 -13.59 -14.89
C HIS A 198 15.62 -12.12 -15.30
N TRP A 199 15.14 -11.79 -16.51
CA TRP A 199 15.03 -10.42 -16.98
C TRP A 199 14.00 -9.62 -16.17
N LEU A 200 12.81 -10.19 -15.94
CA LEU A 200 11.78 -9.52 -15.12
C LEU A 200 12.23 -9.39 -13.66
N ALA A 201 12.77 -10.45 -13.07
CA ALA A 201 13.27 -10.42 -11.69
C ALA A 201 14.45 -9.44 -11.53
N GLY A 202 15.38 -9.41 -12.49
CA GLY A 202 16.48 -8.46 -12.53
C GLY A 202 16.01 -7.01 -12.64
N GLY A 203 15.02 -6.76 -13.47
CA GLY A 203 14.36 -5.45 -13.59
C GLY A 203 13.70 -5.02 -12.27
N MET A 204 12.97 -5.92 -11.61
CA MET A 204 12.37 -5.69 -10.29
C MET A 204 13.42 -5.39 -9.22
N LEU A 205 14.53 -6.13 -9.21
CA LEU A 205 15.63 -5.93 -8.27
C LEU A 205 16.29 -4.56 -8.48
N ALA A 206 16.59 -4.20 -9.73
CA ALA A 206 17.16 -2.90 -10.08
C ALA A 206 16.21 -1.75 -9.69
N PHE A 207 14.91 -1.88 -10.02
CA PHE A 207 13.89 -0.93 -9.66
C PHE A 207 13.82 -0.73 -8.13
N SER A 208 13.72 -1.82 -7.36
CA SER A 208 13.63 -1.76 -5.90
C SER A 208 14.88 -1.12 -5.29
N PHE A 209 16.06 -1.45 -5.80
CA PHE A 209 17.32 -0.86 -5.36
C PHE A 209 17.34 0.65 -5.61
N ILE A 210 16.97 1.10 -6.82
CA ILE A 210 16.92 2.53 -7.18
C ILE A 210 15.94 3.29 -6.30
N VAL A 211 14.73 2.73 -6.07
CA VAL A 211 13.71 3.35 -5.22
C VAL A 211 14.20 3.51 -3.78
N LEU A 212 14.80 2.47 -3.21
CA LEU A 212 15.36 2.54 -1.87
C LEU A 212 16.55 3.49 -1.80
N LEU A 213 17.48 3.45 -2.76
CA LEU A 213 18.61 4.37 -2.82
C LEU A 213 18.14 5.82 -2.88
N ALA A 214 17.13 6.12 -3.72
CA ALA A 214 16.55 7.45 -3.79
C ALA A 214 15.94 7.88 -2.44
N LEU A 215 15.22 7.00 -1.75
CA LEU A 215 14.67 7.29 -0.42
C LEU A 215 15.78 7.60 0.59
N TYR A 216 16.83 6.79 0.64
CA TYR A 216 17.95 6.97 1.56
C TYR A 216 18.78 8.24 1.28
N THR A 217 18.95 8.59 0.01
CA THR A 217 19.76 9.76 -0.38
C THR A 217 19.00 11.07 -0.28
N LEU A 218 17.73 11.08 -0.67
CA LEU A 218 16.91 12.29 -0.67
C LEU A 218 16.40 12.67 0.73
N TYR A 219 16.27 11.67 1.65
CA TYR A 219 15.75 11.90 2.99
C TYR A 219 16.59 11.22 4.09
N PRO A 220 17.85 11.63 4.27
CA PRO A 220 18.72 11.08 5.33
C PRO A 220 18.18 11.33 6.75
N GLN A 221 17.31 12.34 6.93
CA GLN A 221 16.72 12.67 8.24
C GLN A 221 15.51 11.80 8.63
N ALA A 222 14.83 11.19 7.68
CA ALA A 222 13.69 10.30 7.95
C ALA A 222 14.12 9.02 8.68
N MET A 223 15.40 8.64 8.56
CA MET A 223 15.98 7.43 9.15
C MET A 223 16.84 7.69 10.39
N LYS A 224 17.29 8.92 10.63
CA LYS A 224 17.94 9.29 11.89
C LYS A 224 16.87 9.59 12.92
N GLY A 225 16.47 8.56 13.66
CA GLY A 225 15.77 8.77 14.92
C GLY A 225 16.52 9.84 15.71
N ARG A 226 15.82 10.88 16.17
CA ARG A 226 16.42 11.90 17.05
C ARG A 226 17.10 11.20 18.22
N ARG A 227 18.43 11.28 18.25
CA ARG A 227 19.19 11.09 19.49
C ARG A 227 18.88 12.24 20.42
#